data_ddb42921d10c9becb176996f0c1d6989
#
_entry.id   ddb42921d10c9becb176996f0c1d6989
#
_cell.length_a   1.000
_cell.length_b   1.000
_cell.length_c   1.000
_cell.angle_alpha   90.00
_cell.angle_beta   90.00
_cell.angle_gamma   90.00
#
_symmetry.space_group_name_H-M   'P 1'
#
loop_
_entity.id
_entity.type
_entity.pdbx_description
1 polymer ?
#
loop_
_entity_poly.entity_id
_entity_poly.type
_entity_poly.pdbx_seq_one_letter_code
_entity_poly.pdbx_strand_id
1 'polypeptide(L)'
;MEFNDKTHKYSHEGIEYISVTQLIKKYGLSVNYEGIPADILEKAAAKGKAIHKHLELYINGDKSMLGTINEVDMFDNYIKTRGIEPMTVKSEQIVYDTTYKIAGTVDLQYVDGPDNIIADFKTTSSLHIDAVAWQLSIYNYMLCKGDVMSYYFNKLKVFHYTGTKLYVKDVYLVDFDQVKALLETNQRGDATFNYVKPNTVVAGSDEQLIGQILNELDTHKGVISKLESELDVLLDKVREKMAAQKDYSFYNDQYTINYVHPQNRKTLDATKVKQHLLNNGQNIDDFMKETLTKDSVKAVLRK
;
A
#
# COMPACT_ATOMS: atom_id res chain seq x y z
N MET A 1 -8.90 -4.21 26.49
CA MET A 1 -7.91 -3.11 26.51
C MET A 1 -8.57 -1.88 27.06
N GLU A 2 -7.97 -1.28 28.06
CA GLU A 2 -8.43 -0.04 28.69
C GLU A 2 -7.49 1.10 28.33
N PHE A 3 -8.06 2.27 28.05
CA PHE A 3 -7.29 3.49 27.80
C PHE A 3 -7.62 4.54 28.84
N ASN A 4 -6.61 5.04 29.53
CA ASN A 4 -6.76 6.12 30.49
C ASN A 4 -6.41 7.46 29.83
N ASP A 5 -7.42 8.24 29.48
CA ASP A 5 -7.26 9.53 28.78
C ASP A 5 -6.44 10.58 29.57
N LYS A 6 -6.51 10.55 30.94
CA LYS A 6 -5.76 11.49 31.78
C LYS A 6 -4.25 11.22 31.77
N THR A 7 -3.86 9.94 31.71
CA THR A 7 -2.45 9.53 31.78
C THR A 7 -1.90 9.12 30.42
N HIS A 8 -2.74 9.04 29.37
CA HIS A 8 -2.43 8.51 28.04
C HIS A 8 -1.77 7.13 28.08
N LYS A 9 -2.30 6.25 28.95
CA LYS A 9 -1.78 4.91 29.14
C LYS A 9 -2.80 3.86 28.71
N TYR A 10 -2.29 2.83 28.05
CA TYR A 10 -3.05 1.64 27.72
C TYR A 10 -2.73 0.54 28.73
N SER A 11 -3.74 -0.21 29.16
CA SER A 11 -3.56 -1.37 30.03
C SER A 11 -4.50 -2.52 29.65
N HIS A 12 -4.04 -3.73 29.85
CA HIS A 12 -4.81 -4.95 29.66
C HIS A 12 -4.46 -5.95 30.75
N GLU A 13 -5.46 -6.39 31.50
CA GLU A 13 -5.28 -7.32 32.63
C GLU A 13 -4.21 -6.84 33.65
N GLY A 14 -4.19 -5.54 33.94
CA GLY A 14 -3.23 -4.92 34.85
C GLY A 14 -1.82 -4.72 34.28
N ILE A 15 -1.56 -5.10 33.04
CA ILE A 15 -0.27 -4.90 32.37
C ILE A 15 -0.34 -3.60 31.56
N GLU A 16 0.66 -2.73 31.74
CA GLU A 16 0.80 -1.50 30.96
C GLU A 16 1.41 -1.80 29.57
N TYR A 17 0.85 -1.17 28.54
CA TYR A 17 1.29 -1.27 27.16
C TYR A 17 1.90 0.05 26.72
N ILE A 18 3.02 -0.01 25.99
CA ILE A 18 3.59 1.19 25.38
C ILE A 18 2.69 1.66 24.21
N SER A 19 2.45 2.96 24.12
CA SER A 19 1.72 3.48 22.96
C SER A 19 2.60 3.51 21.70
N VAL A 20 1.96 3.37 20.51
CA VAL A 20 2.67 3.48 19.23
C VAL A 20 3.43 4.80 19.13
N THR A 21 2.82 5.91 19.57
CA THR A 21 3.47 7.24 19.55
C THR A 21 4.65 7.32 20.51
N GLN A 22 4.59 6.68 21.68
CA GLN A 22 5.73 6.59 22.60
C GLN A 22 6.85 5.73 22.01
N LEU A 23 6.50 4.61 21.35
CA LEU A 23 7.47 3.73 20.71
C LEU A 23 8.26 4.45 19.61
N ILE A 24 7.57 5.09 18.67
CA ILE A 24 8.24 5.82 17.58
C ILE A 24 9.10 6.99 18.11
N LYS A 25 8.64 7.66 19.17
CA LYS A 25 9.41 8.70 19.85
C LYS A 25 10.67 8.13 20.51
N LYS A 26 10.56 7.01 21.24
CA LYS A 26 11.69 6.34 21.92
C LYS A 26 12.84 6.05 20.97
N TYR A 27 12.54 5.68 19.74
CA TYR A 27 13.55 5.29 18.73
C TYR A 27 13.87 6.39 17.71
N GLY A 28 13.47 7.64 17.98
CA GLY A 28 13.81 8.79 17.12
C GLY A 28 13.11 8.79 15.76
N LEU A 29 12.02 8.03 15.61
CA LEU A 29 11.22 7.93 14.38
C LEU A 29 10.09 8.98 14.33
N SER A 30 9.97 9.82 15.35
CA SER A 30 9.01 10.92 15.43
C SER A 30 9.72 12.27 15.36
N VAL A 31 8.90 13.32 15.33
CA VAL A 31 9.39 14.71 15.35
C VAL A 31 10.04 15.01 16.68
N ASN A 32 11.21 15.65 16.64
CA ASN A 32 11.80 16.27 17.81
C ASN A 32 11.26 17.70 17.97
N TYR A 33 10.67 17.98 19.11
CA TYR A 33 10.14 19.30 19.48
C TYR A 33 11.05 20.05 20.46
N GLU A 34 12.32 19.63 20.60
CA GLU A 34 13.29 20.34 21.42
C GLU A 34 13.42 21.80 21.01
N GLY A 35 13.46 22.69 22.01
CA GLY A 35 13.55 24.12 21.77
C GLY A 35 12.21 24.86 21.55
N ILE A 36 11.08 24.14 21.45
CA ILE A 36 9.76 24.77 21.40
C ILE A 36 9.25 24.99 22.83
N PRO A 37 8.80 26.21 23.19
CA PRO A 37 8.24 26.48 24.51
C PRO A 37 7.08 25.56 24.87
N ALA A 38 7.05 25.07 26.11
CA ALA A 38 6.08 24.08 26.57
C ALA A 38 4.62 24.56 26.45
N ASP A 39 4.37 25.83 26.68
CA ASP A 39 3.04 26.45 26.57
C ASP A 39 2.51 26.46 25.13
N ILE A 40 3.41 26.60 24.13
CA ILE A 40 3.07 26.52 22.70
C ILE A 40 2.70 25.07 22.35
N LEU A 41 3.50 24.10 22.81
CA LEU A 41 3.22 22.67 22.59
C LEU A 41 1.91 22.25 23.24
N GLU A 42 1.64 22.69 24.48
CA GLU A 42 0.41 22.39 25.18
C GLU A 42 -0.84 22.94 24.48
N LYS A 43 -0.78 24.21 24.05
CA LYS A 43 -1.87 24.82 23.26
C LYS A 43 -2.12 24.10 21.94
N ALA A 44 -1.05 23.71 21.22
CA ALA A 44 -1.16 22.97 19.98
C ALA A 44 -1.77 21.58 20.21
N ALA A 45 -1.33 20.87 21.25
CA ALA A 45 -1.87 19.56 21.63
C ALA A 45 -3.34 19.65 22.03
N ALA A 46 -3.72 20.64 22.85
CA ALA A 46 -5.10 20.85 23.25
C ALA A 46 -6.01 21.16 22.05
N LYS A 47 -5.55 21.99 21.11
CA LYS A 47 -6.27 22.26 19.87
C LYS A 47 -6.44 20.98 19.04
N GLY A 48 -5.36 20.22 18.85
CA GLY A 48 -5.39 18.95 18.11
C GLY A 48 -6.40 17.98 18.72
N LYS A 49 -6.33 17.77 20.03
CA LYS A 49 -7.24 16.88 20.77
C LYS A 49 -8.72 17.29 20.61
N ALA A 50 -9.01 18.60 20.66
CA ALA A 50 -10.37 19.11 20.47
C ALA A 50 -10.89 18.79 19.05
N ILE A 51 -10.06 18.99 18.02
CA ILE A 51 -10.43 18.71 16.63
C ILE A 51 -10.67 17.20 16.42
N HIS A 52 -9.80 16.31 16.91
CA HIS A 52 -10.01 14.86 16.88
C HIS A 52 -11.35 14.50 17.54
N LYS A 53 -11.65 15.08 18.68
CA LYS A 53 -12.92 14.83 19.37
C LYS A 53 -14.15 15.28 18.58
N HIS A 54 -14.08 16.42 17.90
CA HIS A 54 -15.17 16.89 17.06
C HIS A 54 -15.38 15.99 15.83
N LEU A 55 -14.28 15.54 15.20
CA LEU A 55 -14.33 14.58 14.08
C LEU A 55 -14.89 13.22 14.52
N GLU A 56 -14.47 12.72 15.67
CA GLU A 56 -15.00 11.50 16.28
C GLU A 56 -16.53 11.60 16.50
N LEU A 57 -17.00 12.68 17.14
CA LEU A 57 -18.42 12.92 17.38
C LEU A 57 -19.20 12.95 16.05
N TYR A 58 -18.68 13.68 15.05
CA TYR A 58 -19.28 13.75 13.73
C TYR A 58 -19.39 12.36 13.07
N ILE A 59 -18.32 11.57 13.09
CA ILE A 59 -18.29 10.23 12.51
C ILE A 59 -19.29 9.31 13.22
N ASN A 60 -19.41 9.43 14.54
CA ASN A 60 -20.36 8.68 15.36
C ASN A 60 -21.84 9.20 15.27
N GLY A 61 -22.11 10.14 14.36
CA GLY A 61 -23.47 10.57 14.03
C GLY A 61 -23.89 11.91 14.63
N ASP A 62 -23.10 12.54 15.50
CA ASP A 62 -23.38 13.88 16.01
C ASP A 62 -23.02 14.94 14.95
N LYS A 63 -24.03 15.50 14.33
CA LYS A 63 -23.91 16.53 13.31
C LYS A 63 -23.98 17.96 13.84
N SER A 64 -24.00 18.14 15.17
CA SER A 64 -24.16 19.46 15.80
C SER A 64 -22.99 20.44 15.50
N MET A 65 -21.83 19.91 15.11
CA MET A 65 -20.64 20.71 14.81
C MET A 65 -20.58 21.22 13.36
N LEU A 66 -21.46 20.74 12.46
CA LEU A 66 -21.54 21.23 11.09
C LEU A 66 -21.90 22.72 11.04
N GLY A 67 -21.21 23.49 10.20
CA GLY A 67 -21.32 24.93 10.10
C GLY A 67 -20.70 25.70 11.25
N THR A 68 -20.08 25.02 12.23
CA THR A 68 -19.44 25.64 13.39
C THR A 68 -17.92 25.34 13.45
N ILE A 69 -17.56 24.10 13.17
CA ILE A 69 -16.16 23.62 13.20
C ILE A 69 -15.70 23.37 11.77
N ASN A 70 -14.81 24.21 11.28
CA ASN A 70 -14.33 24.19 9.90
C ASN A 70 -13.68 22.85 9.49
N GLU A 71 -12.95 22.19 10.41
CA GLU A 71 -12.33 20.91 10.17
C GLU A 71 -13.37 19.79 9.96
N VAL A 72 -14.52 19.88 10.65
CA VAL A 72 -15.65 18.96 10.47
C VAL A 72 -16.32 19.19 9.12
N ASP A 73 -16.52 20.47 8.74
CA ASP A 73 -17.11 20.82 7.44
C ASP A 73 -16.23 20.36 6.26
N MET A 74 -14.91 20.50 6.39
CA MET A 74 -13.96 20.03 5.39
C MET A 74 -13.97 18.50 5.27
N PHE A 75 -14.07 17.79 6.39
CA PHE A 75 -14.17 16.33 6.41
C PHE A 75 -15.50 15.84 5.80
N ASP A 76 -16.61 16.44 6.19
CA ASP A 76 -17.96 16.16 5.64
C ASP A 76 -17.98 16.32 4.12
N ASN A 77 -17.42 17.45 3.64
CA ASN A 77 -17.30 17.70 2.20
C ASN A 77 -16.43 16.66 1.49
N TYR A 78 -15.31 16.25 2.10
CA TYR A 78 -14.45 15.20 1.54
C TYR A 78 -15.21 13.88 1.38
N ILE A 79 -15.89 13.41 2.44
CA ILE A 79 -16.66 12.16 2.43
C ILE A 79 -17.77 12.20 1.36
N LYS A 80 -18.54 13.29 1.31
CA LYS A 80 -19.63 13.47 0.34
C LYS A 80 -19.14 13.54 -1.10
N THR A 81 -18.10 14.32 -1.36
CA THR A 81 -17.56 14.51 -2.72
C THR A 81 -16.99 13.21 -3.30
N ARG A 82 -16.45 12.34 -2.46
CA ARG A 82 -15.94 11.03 -2.88
C ARG A 82 -16.99 9.92 -2.89
N GLY A 83 -18.19 10.19 -2.38
CA GLY A 83 -19.24 9.18 -2.27
C GLY A 83 -18.88 8.05 -1.29
N ILE A 84 -18.12 8.36 -0.23
CA ILE A 84 -17.75 7.38 0.79
C ILE A 84 -18.97 7.06 1.64
N GLU A 85 -19.28 5.76 1.75
CA GLU A 85 -20.41 5.29 2.52
C GLU A 85 -20.18 5.51 4.03
N PRO A 86 -21.02 6.31 4.71
CA PRO A 86 -20.81 6.65 6.13
C PRO A 86 -20.69 5.44 7.05
N MET A 87 -21.39 4.35 6.75
CA MET A 87 -21.34 3.11 7.55
C MET A 87 -19.95 2.41 7.53
N THR A 88 -19.12 2.75 6.55
CA THR A 88 -17.74 2.21 6.46
C THR A 88 -16.75 3.03 7.24
N VAL A 89 -17.12 4.25 7.69
CA VAL A 89 -16.25 5.18 8.38
C VAL A 89 -16.26 4.88 9.88
N LYS A 90 -15.08 4.64 10.45
CA LYS A 90 -14.89 4.38 11.88
C LYS A 90 -13.79 5.28 12.42
N SER A 91 -13.96 5.78 13.64
CA SER A 91 -12.97 6.60 14.33
C SER A 91 -12.55 6.00 15.66
N GLU A 92 -11.41 6.44 16.17
CA GLU A 92 -10.88 6.16 17.51
C GLU A 92 -10.88 4.67 17.87
N GLN A 93 -10.47 3.83 16.92
CA GLN A 93 -10.43 2.39 17.13
C GLN A 93 -9.16 1.98 17.87
N ILE A 94 -9.31 1.43 19.09
CA ILE A 94 -8.19 0.90 19.85
C ILE A 94 -7.68 -0.38 19.20
N VAL A 95 -6.38 -0.41 18.91
CA VAL A 95 -5.64 -1.57 18.40
C VAL A 95 -4.52 -1.93 19.36
N TYR A 96 -4.21 -3.21 19.50
CA TYR A 96 -3.15 -3.65 20.40
C TYR A 96 -2.58 -5.01 20.01
N ASP A 97 -1.36 -5.26 20.44
CA ASP A 97 -0.69 -6.54 20.32
C ASP A 97 -0.19 -7.00 21.71
N THR A 98 -0.64 -8.18 22.13
CA THR A 98 -0.32 -8.75 23.44
C THR A 98 1.11 -9.31 23.50
N THR A 99 1.66 -9.72 22.35
CA THR A 99 3.01 -10.28 22.23
C THR A 99 4.05 -9.21 22.49
N TYR A 100 3.89 -8.06 21.82
CA TYR A 100 4.82 -6.94 21.92
C TYR A 100 4.43 -5.93 23.01
N LYS A 101 3.27 -6.10 23.65
CA LYS A 101 2.70 -5.18 24.66
C LYS A 101 2.66 -3.74 24.16
N ILE A 102 2.16 -3.58 22.94
CA ILE A 102 1.98 -2.28 22.28
C ILE A 102 0.50 -2.05 22.03
N ALA A 103 0.07 -0.79 22.13
CA ALA A 103 -1.29 -0.39 21.83
C ALA A 103 -1.34 1.01 21.21
N GLY A 104 -2.48 1.35 20.63
CA GLY A 104 -2.74 2.69 20.15
C GLY A 104 -4.18 2.86 19.70
N THR A 105 -4.52 4.06 19.30
CA THR A 105 -5.84 4.41 18.77
C THR A 105 -5.67 4.87 17.35
N VAL A 106 -6.43 4.27 16.46
CA VAL A 106 -6.49 4.64 15.04
C VAL A 106 -7.54 5.72 14.86
N ASP A 107 -7.14 6.88 14.38
CA ASP A 107 -8.02 8.03 14.26
C ASP A 107 -9.16 7.77 13.28
N LEU A 108 -8.87 7.14 12.13
CA LEU A 108 -9.83 6.97 11.04
C LEU A 108 -9.59 5.67 10.27
N GLN A 109 -10.67 4.95 9.98
CA GLN A 109 -10.73 3.84 9.04
C GLN A 109 -11.93 4.03 8.12
N TYR A 110 -11.79 3.74 6.82
CA TYR A 110 -12.91 3.84 5.87
C TYR A 110 -12.62 3.08 4.58
N VAL A 111 -13.67 2.88 3.78
CA VAL A 111 -13.59 2.28 2.44
C VAL A 111 -13.83 3.35 1.39
N ASP A 112 -12.97 3.42 0.37
CA ASP A 112 -13.09 4.33 -0.77
C ASP A 112 -12.90 3.53 -2.07
N GLY A 113 -14.01 3.14 -2.69
CA GLY A 113 -14.00 2.23 -3.83
C GLY A 113 -13.41 0.87 -3.46
N PRO A 114 -12.33 0.41 -4.14
CA PRO A 114 -11.67 -0.85 -3.83
C PRO A 114 -10.72 -0.79 -2.63
N ASP A 115 -10.46 0.40 -2.09
CA ASP A 115 -9.44 0.63 -1.09
C ASP A 115 -10.00 0.60 0.33
N ASN A 116 -9.39 -0.21 1.19
CA ASN A 116 -9.54 -0.15 2.64
C ASN A 116 -8.46 0.77 3.20
N ILE A 117 -8.86 1.84 3.85
CA ILE A 117 -7.96 2.94 4.23
C ILE A 117 -7.88 3.06 5.75
N ILE A 118 -6.66 3.15 6.25
CA ILE A 118 -6.34 3.59 7.60
C ILE A 118 -5.71 4.98 7.50
N ALA A 119 -6.16 5.91 8.34
CA ALA A 119 -5.69 7.29 8.25
C ALA A 119 -5.53 7.92 9.63
N ASP A 120 -4.79 9.02 9.64
CA ASP A 120 -4.45 9.80 10.82
C ASP A 120 -4.78 11.28 10.58
N PHE A 121 -5.29 11.96 11.61
CA PHE A 121 -5.59 13.38 11.59
C PHE A 121 -4.41 14.19 12.11
N LYS A 122 -3.96 15.17 11.37
CA LYS A 122 -2.89 16.10 11.79
C LYS A 122 -3.33 17.54 11.67
N THR A 123 -3.11 18.30 12.75
CA THR A 123 -3.42 19.74 12.84
C THR A 123 -2.18 20.60 13.03
N THR A 124 -1.00 20.00 12.87
CA THR A 124 0.30 20.66 13.02
C THR A 124 0.57 21.62 11.85
N SER A 125 1.38 22.64 12.08
CA SER A 125 1.77 23.60 11.04
C SER A 125 2.58 22.94 9.91
N SER A 126 3.37 21.92 10.24
CA SER A 126 4.15 21.12 9.30
C SER A 126 3.78 19.63 9.42
N LEU A 127 3.82 18.94 8.30
CA LEU A 127 3.53 17.51 8.23
C LEU A 127 4.83 16.72 8.12
N HIS A 128 5.01 15.79 9.05
CA HIS A 128 6.15 14.88 9.08
C HIS A 128 5.71 13.48 8.63
N ILE A 129 5.77 13.26 7.32
CA ILE A 129 5.27 12.04 6.67
C ILE A 129 5.91 10.77 7.23
N ASP A 130 7.22 10.79 7.51
CA ASP A 130 7.92 9.61 8.02
C ASP A 130 7.37 9.16 9.39
N ALA A 131 7.06 10.09 10.28
CA ALA A 131 6.47 9.78 11.57
C ALA A 131 5.05 9.19 11.44
N VAL A 132 4.25 9.74 10.52
CA VAL A 132 2.91 9.22 10.21
C VAL A 132 3.01 7.85 9.54
N ALA A 133 3.97 7.63 8.65
CA ALA A 133 4.21 6.35 7.99
C ALA A 133 4.51 5.26 9.01
N TRP A 134 5.41 5.50 9.95
CA TRP A 134 5.68 4.56 11.04
C TRP A 134 4.44 4.29 11.90
N GLN A 135 3.73 5.33 12.31
CA GLN A 135 2.53 5.24 13.15
C GLN A 135 1.48 4.35 12.47
N LEU A 136 1.09 4.68 11.24
CA LEU A 136 0.06 3.94 10.51
C LEU A 136 0.50 2.53 10.12
N SER A 137 1.79 2.33 9.78
CA SER A 137 2.31 1.01 9.45
C SER A 137 2.32 0.06 10.65
N ILE A 138 2.62 0.56 11.85
CA ILE A 138 2.53 -0.23 13.08
C ILE A 138 1.07 -0.58 13.37
N TYR A 139 0.13 0.35 13.19
CA TYR A 139 -1.30 0.06 13.34
C TYR A 139 -1.75 -1.00 12.33
N ASN A 140 -1.37 -0.86 11.07
CA ASN A 140 -1.69 -1.83 10.03
C ASN A 140 -1.11 -3.21 10.34
N TYR A 141 0.16 -3.28 10.78
CA TYR A 141 0.82 -4.51 11.22
C TYR A 141 0.03 -5.20 12.35
N MET A 142 -0.39 -4.46 13.39
CA MET A 142 -1.18 -5.01 14.48
C MET A 142 -2.55 -5.53 14.03
N LEU A 143 -3.21 -4.82 13.10
CA LEU A 143 -4.51 -5.21 12.56
C LEU A 143 -4.41 -6.46 11.68
N CYS A 144 -3.34 -6.59 10.90
CA CYS A 144 -3.05 -7.77 10.08
C CYS A 144 -2.40 -8.91 10.89
N LYS A 145 -2.13 -8.71 12.19
CA LYS A 145 -1.40 -9.68 13.04
C LYS A 145 -0.05 -10.11 12.46
N GLY A 146 0.61 -9.22 11.75
CA GLY A 146 1.89 -9.47 11.10
C GLY A 146 1.83 -10.36 9.85
N ASP A 147 0.66 -10.76 9.40
CA ASP A 147 0.50 -11.53 8.17
C ASP A 147 0.46 -10.60 6.96
N VAL A 148 1.53 -10.62 6.16
CA VAL A 148 1.68 -9.79 4.96
C VAL A 148 0.64 -10.14 3.88
N MET A 149 0.10 -11.37 3.89
CA MET A 149 -0.91 -11.82 2.93
C MET A 149 -2.32 -11.37 3.29
N SER A 150 -2.53 -10.93 4.52
CA SER A 150 -3.82 -10.48 5.05
C SER A 150 -3.93 -8.95 5.11
N TYR A 151 -3.47 -8.23 4.07
CA TYR A 151 -3.60 -6.77 4.00
C TYR A 151 -5.07 -6.37 4.09
N TYR A 152 -5.54 -6.10 5.32
CA TYR A 152 -6.87 -5.57 5.51
C TYR A 152 -6.94 -4.10 5.05
N PHE A 153 -5.89 -3.31 5.30
CA PHE A 153 -5.76 -1.93 4.85
C PHE A 153 -4.64 -1.82 3.81
N ASN A 154 -5.05 -1.54 2.57
CA ASN A 154 -4.14 -1.44 1.43
C ASN A 154 -3.70 0.00 1.15
N LYS A 155 -4.26 0.99 1.86
CA LYS A 155 -3.89 2.40 1.73
C LYS A 155 -3.71 3.04 3.09
N LEU A 156 -2.67 3.85 3.21
CA LEU A 156 -2.42 4.71 4.37
C LEU A 156 -2.58 6.16 3.94
N LYS A 157 -3.31 6.95 4.72
CA LYS A 157 -3.52 8.37 4.40
C LYS A 157 -3.33 9.27 5.63
N VAL A 158 -3.04 10.53 5.39
CA VAL A 158 -3.06 11.56 6.42
C VAL A 158 -3.99 12.70 6.00
N PHE A 159 -4.85 13.09 6.91
CA PHE A 159 -5.72 14.26 6.79
C PHE A 159 -5.07 15.40 7.54
N HIS A 160 -4.40 16.27 6.79
CA HIS A 160 -3.65 17.39 7.36
C HIS A 160 -4.44 18.70 7.25
N TYR A 161 -4.89 19.20 8.38
CA TYR A 161 -5.64 20.43 8.51
C TYR A 161 -4.70 21.61 8.77
N THR A 162 -4.69 22.59 7.87
CA THR A 162 -3.89 23.82 7.99
C THR A 162 -4.78 25.05 7.97
N GLY A 163 -5.37 25.39 9.11
CA GLY A 163 -6.30 26.50 9.22
C GLY A 163 -7.56 26.29 8.38
N THR A 164 -7.59 26.87 7.16
CA THR A 164 -8.77 26.82 6.28
C THR A 164 -8.71 25.75 5.18
N LYS A 165 -7.70 24.91 5.19
CA LYS A 165 -7.49 23.90 4.13
C LYS A 165 -7.28 22.51 4.73
N LEU A 166 -7.86 21.52 4.05
CA LEU A 166 -7.61 20.10 4.26
C LEU A 166 -6.75 19.58 3.11
N TYR A 167 -5.62 18.95 3.43
CA TYR A 167 -4.79 18.21 2.51
C TYR A 167 -4.89 16.73 2.88
N VAL A 168 -5.41 15.91 1.97
CA VAL A 168 -5.41 14.45 2.13
C VAL A 168 -4.29 13.89 1.27
N LYS A 169 -3.31 13.26 1.92
CA LYS A 169 -2.12 12.73 1.25
C LYS A 169 -1.98 11.24 1.50
N ASP A 170 -1.48 10.54 0.49
CA ASP A 170 -1.06 9.15 0.65
C ASP A 170 0.21 9.10 1.50
N VAL A 171 0.29 8.09 2.34
CA VAL A 171 1.43 7.80 3.21
C VAL A 171 1.99 6.45 2.80
N TYR A 172 3.31 6.36 2.66
CA TYR A 172 3.94 5.09 2.30
C TYR A 172 3.87 4.08 3.45
N LEU A 173 3.76 2.82 3.10
CA LEU A 173 3.84 1.72 4.05
C LEU A 173 5.30 1.44 4.38
N VAL A 174 5.65 1.44 5.67
CA VAL A 174 6.92 0.90 6.14
C VAL A 174 6.83 -0.63 6.06
N ASP A 175 7.87 -1.24 5.52
CA ASP A 175 7.96 -2.70 5.39
C ASP A 175 7.67 -3.40 6.71
N PHE A 176 6.86 -4.46 6.68
CA PHE A 176 6.44 -5.17 7.88
C PHE A 176 7.59 -5.89 8.59
N ASP A 177 8.65 -6.28 7.87
CA ASP A 177 9.85 -6.82 8.51
C ASP A 177 10.57 -5.75 9.33
N GLN A 178 10.58 -4.49 8.88
CA GLN A 178 11.13 -3.38 9.63
C GLN A 178 10.26 -3.02 10.83
N VAL A 179 8.93 -3.03 10.68
CA VAL A 179 8.00 -2.84 11.80
C VAL A 179 8.22 -3.92 12.85
N LYS A 180 8.27 -5.18 12.42
CA LYS A 180 8.55 -6.32 13.30
C LYS A 180 9.90 -6.19 14.01
N ALA A 181 10.95 -5.83 13.28
CA ALA A 181 12.28 -5.61 13.86
C ALA A 181 12.28 -4.50 14.92
N LEU A 182 11.53 -3.42 14.73
CA LEU A 182 11.34 -2.37 15.74
C LEU A 182 10.64 -2.92 16.99
N LEU A 183 9.56 -3.68 16.82
CA LEU A 183 8.80 -4.27 17.93
C LEU A 183 9.65 -5.26 18.73
N GLU A 184 10.41 -6.13 18.06
CA GLU A 184 11.34 -7.07 18.69
C GLU A 184 12.49 -6.34 19.41
N THR A 185 13.03 -5.27 18.82
CA THR A 185 14.03 -4.42 19.45
C THR A 185 13.53 -3.82 20.75
N ASN A 186 12.28 -3.31 20.74
CA ASN A 186 11.66 -2.79 21.96
C ASN A 186 11.40 -3.89 23.00
N GLN A 187 10.99 -5.08 22.56
CA GLN A 187 10.72 -6.21 23.47
C GLN A 187 12.01 -6.70 24.16
N ARG A 188 13.15 -6.71 23.46
CA ARG A 188 14.47 -7.03 24.05
C ARG A 188 14.98 -5.94 25.01
N GLY A 189 14.41 -4.73 24.96
CA GLY A 189 14.87 -3.59 25.76
C GLY A 189 16.08 -2.87 25.16
N ASP A 190 16.39 -3.08 23.88
CA ASP A 190 17.50 -2.43 23.23
C ASP A 190 17.32 -0.89 23.21
N ALA A 191 18.41 -0.14 23.41
CA ALA A 191 18.34 1.33 23.49
C ALA A 191 18.22 2.00 22.13
N THR A 192 18.65 1.34 21.06
CA THR A 192 18.69 1.89 19.70
C THR A 192 18.06 0.95 18.70
N PHE A 193 17.45 1.55 17.68
CA PHE A 193 16.94 0.86 16.51
C PHE A 193 17.59 1.45 15.27
N ASN A 194 18.32 0.64 14.52
CA ASN A 194 18.97 1.08 13.30
C ASN A 194 18.00 0.95 12.13
N TYR A 195 17.26 2.02 11.88
CA TYR A 195 16.44 2.13 10.70
C TYR A 195 17.31 2.53 9.50
N VAL A 196 17.46 1.64 8.56
CA VAL A 196 17.98 2.00 7.24
C VAL A 196 16.80 2.50 6.42
N LYS A 197 16.64 3.83 6.38
CA LYS A 197 15.69 4.44 5.48
C LYS A 197 16.00 3.92 4.06
N PRO A 198 15.05 3.29 3.36
CA PRO A 198 15.28 2.98 1.95
C PRO A 198 15.81 4.26 1.31
N ASN A 199 16.82 4.17 0.47
CA ASN A 199 17.42 5.34 -0.20
C ASN A 199 16.32 6.11 -0.93
N THR A 200 15.59 6.90 -0.18
CA THR A 200 14.70 7.90 -0.71
C THR A 200 15.61 9.05 -1.11
N VAL A 201 16.10 9.01 -2.35
CA VAL A 201 16.29 10.25 -3.07
C VAL A 201 15.02 11.03 -2.73
N VAL A 202 15.16 12.27 -2.28
CA VAL A 202 14.03 13.20 -2.12
C VAL A 202 13.60 13.55 -3.54
N ALA A 203 12.97 12.55 -4.13
CA ALA A 203 12.29 12.64 -5.39
C ALA A 203 11.02 13.44 -5.12
N GLY A 204 10.62 14.28 -6.02
CA GLY A 204 9.29 14.86 -6.02
C GLY A 204 8.23 13.76 -5.88
N SER A 205 7.02 14.11 -5.52
CA SER A 205 5.91 13.15 -5.28
C SER A 205 5.74 12.11 -6.40
N ASP A 206 6.09 12.49 -7.63
CA ASP A 206 5.95 11.63 -8.82
C ASP A 206 7.03 10.56 -8.93
N GLU A 207 8.26 10.84 -8.52
CA GLU A 207 9.38 9.88 -8.54
C GLU A 207 9.26 8.82 -7.43
N GLN A 208 8.69 9.18 -6.27
CA GLN A 208 8.34 8.22 -5.22
C GLN A 208 7.22 7.30 -5.68
N LEU A 209 6.21 7.83 -6.34
CA LEU A 209 5.12 7.07 -6.93
C LEU A 209 5.63 6.11 -8.02
N ILE A 210 6.54 6.58 -8.88
CA ILE A 210 7.20 5.74 -9.89
C ILE A 210 7.97 4.60 -9.22
N GLY A 211 8.74 4.87 -8.16
CA GLY A 211 9.47 3.84 -7.41
C GLY A 211 8.55 2.78 -6.80
N GLN A 212 7.43 3.19 -6.22
CA GLN A 212 6.42 2.27 -5.67
C GLN A 212 5.79 1.42 -6.77
N ILE A 213 5.37 2.05 -7.87
CA ILE A 213 4.78 1.35 -9.03
C ILE A 213 5.79 0.36 -9.62
N LEU A 214 7.08 0.72 -9.72
CA LEU A 214 8.11 -0.18 -10.23
C LEU A 214 8.31 -1.40 -9.33
N ASN A 215 8.31 -1.23 -8.00
CA ASN A 215 8.42 -2.33 -7.06
C ASN A 215 7.17 -3.25 -7.09
N GLU A 216 5.96 -2.67 -7.16
CA GLU A 216 4.73 -3.43 -7.35
C GLU A 216 4.74 -4.19 -8.67
N LEU A 217 5.17 -3.55 -9.76
CA LEU A 217 5.31 -4.18 -11.07
C LEU A 217 6.30 -5.34 -11.05
N ASP A 218 7.41 -5.20 -10.35
CA ASP A 218 8.42 -6.26 -10.25
C ASP A 218 7.90 -7.46 -9.46
N THR A 219 7.20 -7.21 -8.36
CA THR A 219 6.52 -8.23 -7.56
C THR A 219 5.47 -8.97 -8.39
N HIS A 220 4.61 -8.22 -9.10
CA HIS A 220 3.58 -8.82 -9.96
C HIS A 220 4.18 -9.56 -11.15
N LYS A 221 5.29 -9.09 -11.74
CA LYS A 221 6.02 -9.82 -12.78
C LYS A 221 6.52 -11.17 -12.29
N GLY A 222 7.04 -11.24 -11.06
CA GLY A 222 7.47 -12.49 -10.46
C GLY A 222 6.32 -13.50 -10.32
N VAL A 223 5.16 -13.04 -9.85
CA VAL A 223 3.94 -13.88 -9.76
C VAL A 223 3.44 -14.30 -11.14
N ILE A 224 3.39 -13.38 -12.09
CA ILE A 224 2.98 -13.65 -13.48
C ILE A 224 3.90 -14.68 -14.11
N SER A 225 5.22 -14.52 -14.01
CA SER A 225 6.20 -15.45 -14.56
C SER A 225 6.05 -16.86 -13.99
N LYS A 226 5.76 -16.98 -12.69
CA LYS A 226 5.50 -18.26 -12.06
C LYS A 226 4.21 -18.90 -12.61
N LEU A 227 3.13 -18.13 -12.72
CA LEU A 227 1.86 -18.62 -13.26
C LEU A 227 1.96 -18.99 -14.74
N GLU A 228 2.71 -18.23 -15.54
CA GLU A 228 3.01 -18.54 -16.95
C GLU A 228 3.76 -19.87 -17.06
N SER A 229 4.76 -20.11 -16.22
CA SER A 229 5.51 -21.37 -16.19
C SER A 229 4.62 -22.57 -15.79
N GLU A 230 3.75 -22.38 -14.79
CA GLU A 230 2.78 -23.43 -14.41
C GLU A 230 1.76 -23.69 -15.52
N LEU A 231 1.29 -22.63 -16.19
CA LEU A 231 0.38 -22.74 -17.35
C LEU A 231 1.02 -23.49 -18.50
N ASP A 232 2.28 -23.20 -18.85
CA ASP A 232 3.00 -23.87 -19.92
C ASP A 232 3.11 -25.37 -19.66
N VAL A 233 3.43 -25.77 -18.42
CA VAL A 233 3.48 -27.19 -18.01
C VAL A 233 2.11 -27.86 -18.17
N LEU A 234 1.03 -27.17 -17.82
CA LEU A 234 -0.33 -27.68 -17.97
C LEU A 234 -0.76 -27.77 -19.44
N LEU A 235 -0.41 -26.75 -20.25
CA LEU A 235 -0.70 -26.75 -21.68
C LEU A 235 0.04 -27.87 -22.42
N ASP A 236 1.28 -28.18 -22.04
CA ASP A 236 2.01 -29.31 -22.62
C ASP A 236 1.33 -30.65 -22.29
N LYS A 237 0.88 -30.85 -21.05
CA LYS A 237 0.10 -32.04 -20.69
C LYS A 237 -1.22 -32.16 -21.46
N VAL A 238 -1.91 -31.03 -21.68
CA VAL A 238 -3.15 -31.00 -22.47
C VAL A 238 -2.83 -31.27 -23.92
N ARG A 239 -1.75 -30.71 -24.48
CA ARG A 239 -1.28 -30.98 -25.85
C ARG A 239 -1.03 -32.48 -26.10
N GLU A 240 -0.32 -33.13 -25.17
CA GLU A 240 -0.06 -34.57 -25.26
C GLU A 240 -1.37 -35.40 -25.27
N LYS A 241 -2.32 -35.04 -24.38
CA LYS A 241 -3.63 -35.73 -24.31
C LYS A 241 -4.45 -35.51 -25.59
N MET A 242 -4.51 -34.27 -26.09
CA MET A 242 -5.24 -33.94 -27.31
C MET A 242 -4.64 -34.63 -28.53
N ALA A 243 -3.32 -34.70 -28.63
CA ALA A 243 -2.65 -35.45 -29.70
C ALA A 243 -2.95 -36.93 -29.64
N ALA A 244 -2.98 -37.53 -28.46
CA ALA A 244 -3.30 -38.97 -28.28
C ALA A 244 -4.76 -39.28 -28.58
N GLN A 245 -5.70 -38.39 -28.30
CA GLN A 245 -7.14 -38.56 -28.49
C GLN A 245 -7.60 -38.11 -29.90
N LYS A 246 -6.74 -37.48 -30.69
CA LYS A 246 -7.08 -36.83 -31.95
C LYS A 246 -8.17 -35.74 -31.83
N ASP A 247 -8.29 -35.16 -30.63
CA ASP A 247 -9.18 -34.06 -30.33
C ASP A 247 -8.43 -32.73 -30.53
N TYR A 248 -9.00 -31.83 -31.30
CA TYR A 248 -8.30 -30.58 -31.69
C TYR A 248 -8.85 -29.32 -31.01
N SER A 249 -9.90 -29.44 -30.19
CA SER A 249 -10.42 -28.35 -29.39
C SER A 249 -11.11 -28.83 -28.14
N PHE A 250 -10.87 -28.13 -27.06
CA PHE A 250 -11.55 -28.28 -25.80
C PHE A 250 -12.17 -26.94 -25.41
N TYR A 251 -13.42 -26.96 -24.97
CA TYR A 251 -14.12 -25.72 -24.57
C TYR A 251 -15.01 -25.96 -23.35
N ASN A 252 -15.19 -24.92 -22.58
CA ASN A 252 -16.22 -24.79 -21.56
C ASN A 252 -16.82 -23.37 -21.59
N ASP A 253 -17.64 -23.05 -20.60
CA ASP A 253 -18.30 -21.73 -20.54
C ASP A 253 -17.35 -20.55 -20.35
N GLN A 254 -16.13 -20.81 -19.92
CA GLN A 254 -15.15 -19.77 -19.57
C GLN A 254 -13.99 -19.64 -20.57
N TYR A 255 -13.56 -20.74 -21.20
CA TYR A 255 -12.42 -20.74 -22.12
C TYR A 255 -12.50 -21.81 -23.20
N THR A 256 -11.70 -21.58 -24.26
CA THR A 256 -11.50 -22.53 -25.33
C THR A 256 -10.00 -22.76 -25.54
N ILE A 257 -9.59 -24.03 -25.59
CA ILE A 257 -8.22 -24.45 -25.89
C ILE A 257 -8.23 -25.14 -27.26
N ASN A 258 -7.48 -24.61 -28.22
CA ASN A 258 -7.35 -25.19 -29.55
C ASN A 258 -5.95 -25.75 -29.74
N TYR A 259 -5.86 -26.98 -30.25
CA TYR A 259 -4.60 -27.55 -30.71
C TYR A 259 -4.27 -27.02 -32.09
N VAL A 260 -3.16 -26.30 -32.20
CA VAL A 260 -2.66 -25.80 -33.49
C VAL A 260 -1.55 -26.71 -33.96
N HIS A 261 -1.78 -27.35 -35.12
CA HIS A 261 -0.77 -28.20 -35.74
C HIS A 261 0.49 -27.39 -36.07
N PRO A 262 1.69 -27.97 -35.85
CA PRO A 262 2.94 -27.35 -36.29
C PRO A 262 2.89 -27.08 -37.80
N GLN A 263 3.05 -25.84 -38.16
CA GLN A 263 3.16 -25.46 -39.57
C GLN A 263 4.61 -25.13 -39.88
N ASN A 264 5.16 -25.78 -40.95
CA ASN A 264 6.45 -25.40 -41.48
C ASN A 264 6.34 -24.03 -42.12
N ARG A 265 6.70 -22.99 -41.42
CA ARG A 265 6.86 -21.66 -41.98
C ARG A 265 8.27 -21.52 -42.55
N LYS A 266 8.39 -21.25 -43.81
CA LYS A 266 9.66 -20.79 -44.37
C LYS A 266 9.88 -19.35 -43.91
N THR A 267 10.77 -19.17 -42.98
CA THR A 267 11.27 -17.83 -42.60
C THR A 267 12.56 -17.55 -43.34
N LEU A 268 12.74 -16.31 -43.77
CA LEU A 268 14.01 -15.85 -44.30
C LEU A 268 15.11 -16.02 -43.24
N ASP A 269 16.18 -16.69 -43.63
CA ASP A 269 17.37 -16.78 -42.79
C ASP A 269 18.06 -15.41 -42.78
N ALA A 270 17.81 -14.65 -41.72
CA ALA A 270 18.31 -13.30 -41.57
C ALA A 270 19.85 -13.23 -41.70
N THR A 271 20.56 -14.27 -41.25
CA THR A 271 22.03 -14.33 -41.35
C THR A 271 22.50 -14.46 -42.78
N LYS A 272 21.86 -15.35 -43.55
CA LYS A 272 22.20 -15.51 -44.99
C LYS A 272 21.83 -14.29 -45.82
N VAL A 273 20.69 -13.66 -45.52
CA VAL A 273 20.29 -12.42 -46.19
C VAL A 273 21.25 -11.30 -45.85
N LYS A 274 21.64 -11.14 -44.59
CA LYS A 274 22.63 -10.16 -44.13
C LYS A 274 23.97 -10.33 -44.87
N GLN A 275 24.45 -11.56 -45.00
CA GLN A 275 25.70 -11.87 -45.67
C GLN A 275 25.63 -11.59 -47.18
N HIS A 276 24.48 -11.89 -47.80
CA HIS A 276 24.26 -11.59 -49.21
C HIS A 276 24.23 -10.09 -49.52
N LEU A 277 23.55 -9.30 -48.66
CA LEU A 277 23.49 -7.84 -48.79
C LEU A 277 24.87 -7.21 -48.58
N LEU A 278 25.62 -7.63 -47.58
CA LEU A 278 26.98 -7.15 -47.33
C LEU A 278 27.92 -7.47 -48.52
N ASN A 279 27.84 -8.66 -49.10
CA ASN A 279 28.66 -9.08 -50.23
C ASN A 279 28.34 -8.30 -51.49
N ASN A 280 27.16 -7.72 -51.61
CA ASN A 280 26.70 -6.91 -52.74
C ASN A 280 26.77 -5.40 -52.47
N GLY A 281 27.38 -4.96 -51.37
CA GLY A 281 27.59 -3.55 -51.02
C GLY A 281 26.28 -2.79 -50.71
N GLN A 282 25.21 -3.51 -50.30
CA GLN A 282 23.93 -2.92 -49.95
C GLN A 282 23.84 -2.69 -48.44
N ASN A 283 23.25 -1.55 -48.07
CA ASN A 283 23.03 -1.25 -46.64
C ASN A 283 21.87 -2.11 -46.08
N ILE A 284 22.13 -2.80 -45.01
CA ILE A 284 21.16 -3.69 -44.34
C ILE A 284 19.96 -2.91 -43.77
N ASP A 285 20.20 -1.70 -43.28
CA ASP A 285 19.17 -0.89 -42.63
C ASP A 285 18.04 -0.49 -43.60
N ASP A 286 18.32 -0.45 -44.90
CA ASP A 286 17.31 -0.16 -45.96
C ASP A 286 16.28 -1.30 -46.12
N PHE A 287 16.57 -2.48 -45.56
CA PHE A 287 15.75 -3.70 -45.65
C PHE A 287 15.23 -4.19 -44.32
N MET A 288 15.55 -3.49 -43.23
CA MET A 288 15.06 -3.84 -41.88
C MET A 288 13.63 -3.33 -41.70
N LYS A 289 12.67 -4.25 -41.65
CA LYS A 289 11.32 -3.97 -41.23
C LYS A 289 11.13 -4.53 -39.86
N GLU A 290 10.87 -3.70 -38.85
CA GLU A 290 10.48 -4.16 -37.53
C GLU A 290 9.13 -4.88 -37.61
N THR A 291 9.15 -6.19 -37.56
CA THR A 291 7.96 -7.01 -37.43
C THR A 291 8.06 -7.77 -36.12
N LEU A 292 7.31 -7.31 -35.13
CA LEU A 292 7.03 -8.08 -33.91
C LEU A 292 6.09 -9.26 -34.28
N THR A 293 6.65 -10.45 -34.48
CA THR A 293 5.84 -11.66 -34.54
C THR A 293 5.89 -12.35 -33.16
N LYS A 294 4.78 -12.27 -32.44
CA LYS A 294 4.55 -13.14 -31.27
C LYS A 294 3.90 -14.41 -31.75
N ASP A 295 4.58 -15.53 -31.60
CA ASP A 295 3.92 -16.84 -31.61
C ASP A 295 3.10 -16.94 -30.33
N SER A 296 1.79 -16.94 -30.48
CA SER A 296 0.90 -16.98 -29.32
C SER A 296 -0.08 -18.13 -29.43
N VAL A 297 -0.08 -18.98 -28.40
CA VAL A 297 -1.25 -19.76 -28.05
C VAL A 297 -2.27 -18.78 -27.48
N LYS A 298 -3.37 -18.50 -28.17
CA LYS A 298 -4.41 -17.62 -27.68
C LYS A 298 -5.40 -18.44 -26.84
N ALA A 299 -5.34 -18.26 -25.53
CA ALA A 299 -6.50 -18.51 -24.69
C ALA A 299 -7.42 -17.30 -24.80
N VAL A 300 -8.61 -17.47 -25.30
CA VAL A 300 -9.61 -16.41 -25.41
C VAL A 300 -10.64 -16.63 -24.31
N LEU A 301 -10.65 -15.70 -23.33
CA LEU A 301 -11.75 -15.60 -22.39
C LEU A 301 -13.02 -15.19 -23.14
N ARG A 302 -14.08 -15.98 -23.02
CA ARG A 302 -15.42 -15.59 -23.49
C ARG A 302 -16.00 -14.56 -22.51
N LYS A 303 -16.40 -13.40 -23.03
CA LYS A 303 -17.20 -12.41 -22.30
C LYS A 303 -18.66 -12.82 -22.23
#